data_1613d49f9d9bfae3cbfe8b1ce5f3771d
#
_entry.id   1613d49f9d9bfae3cbfe8b1ce5f3771d
#
_cell.length_a   1.000
_cell.length_b   1.000
_cell.length_c   1.000
_cell.angle_alpha   90.00
_cell.angle_beta   90.00
_cell.angle_gamma   90.00
#
_symmetry.space_group_name_H-M   'P 1'
#
loop_
_entity.id
_entity.type
_entity.pdbx_description
1 polymer ?
#
loop_
_entity_poly.entity_id
_entity_poly.type
_entity_poly.pdbx_seq_one_letter_code
_entity_poly.pdbx_strand_id
1 'polypeptide(L)'
;MLTEYRALSKIKEPTKESDSRKDALLQEMSSFRQRIGLTEAGLQSYIKVCGKRYKKLLSSQQVQKEASNVWRGVEKVLFGNGKQLHFKKNRDFTTISGKTNTNGAKFDKETLTVNWLGLSMLCKLPKREKDRQYIEASLSSAISYCQIHRKMFSTGWRYYVILVLKGDAPKKLKQTGDSTMGIDPGTSTIAGVSETKVILTELAPETKQYEKAIYRLQQSMDRSKRAMNPKKYKPDGTINKQNHDPWRFSHTYRKNRDRLKSLYRKKSAYIKQSHEILCNTLLADSRHFLVEKMNYAGLQKRSKHTARQEHLSEVKKKDGSTRKVYKYKRKKRFGRSLGSRAPAIFLHILQQKVQLYNGSYREINTRTFCASQYDHVENKNKKTPLNQRTKIIGGHTVQRDLYSAFLISNTTNDLSHANRRKCNKKFADFIVMQEKEITRMKASGSSMKQCFGF
;
A
#
# COMPACT_ATOMS: atom_id res chain seq x y z
N MET A 1 -21.23 8.46 24.47
CA MET A 1 -20.86 7.09 24.05
C MET A 1 -19.72 7.04 23.01
N LEU A 2 -19.93 7.37 21.73
CA LEU A 2 -18.89 7.15 20.68
C LEU A 2 -17.61 7.95 20.91
N THR A 3 -17.68 9.18 21.38
CA THR A 3 -16.52 10.04 21.68
C THR A 3 -15.71 9.45 22.84
N GLU A 4 -16.38 9.01 23.89
CA GLU A 4 -15.80 8.37 25.06
C GLU A 4 -15.14 7.03 24.70
N TYR A 5 -15.86 6.16 23.98
CA TYR A 5 -15.31 4.91 23.42
C TYR A 5 -14.03 5.13 22.62
N ARG A 6 -14.02 6.16 21.76
CA ARG A 6 -12.85 6.50 20.95
C ARG A 6 -11.70 7.05 21.78
N ALA A 7 -11.96 7.73 22.87
CA ALA A 7 -10.96 8.21 23.80
C ALA A 7 -10.31 7.03 24.53
N LEU A 8 -11.10 6.12 25.08
CA LEU A 8 -10.64 4.91 25.76
C LEU A 8 -9.85 3.99 24.83
N SER A 9 -10.28 3.84 23.57
CA SER A 9 -9.58 3.03 22.55
C SER A 9 -8.20 3.57 22.14
N LYS A 10 -7.82 4.77 22.57
CA LYS A 10 -6.49 5.38 22.29
C LYS A 10 -5.52 5.26 23.46
N ILE A 11 -5.97 4.75 24.59
CA ILE A 11 -5.12 4.52 25.78
C ILE A 11 -4.10 3.43 25.41
N LYS A 12 -2.82 3.70 25.63
CA LYS A 12 -1.73 2.78 25.27
C LYS A 12 -1.56 1.63 26.22
N GLU A 13 -1.83 1.87 27.49
CA GLU A 13 -1.77 0.90 28.58
C GLU A 13 -3.12 0.91 29.27
N PRO A 14 -4.10 0.10 28.81
CA PRO A 14 -5.43 0.08 29.38
C PRO A 14 -5.41 -0.55 30.79
N THR A 15 -6.18 0.04 31.70
CA THR A 15 -6.45 -0.54 33.01
C THR A 15 -7.68 -1.44 32.91
N LYS A 16 -7.86 -2.38 33.86
CA LYS A 16 -9.06 -3.23 33.94
C LYS A 16 -10.35 -2.40 33.94
N GLU A 17 -10.32 -1.26 34.64
CA GLU A 17 -11.45 -0.33 34.73
C GLU A 17 -11.76 0.34 33.39
N SER A 18 -10.73 0.77 32.62
CA SER A 18 -10.89 1.34 31.28
C SER A 18 -11.41 0.33 30.26
N ASP A 19 -11.00 -0.94 30.36
CA ASP A 19 -11.50 -1.99 29.48
C ASP A 19 -12.95 -2.36 29.83
N SER A 20 -13.30 -2.50 31.09
CA SER A 20 -14.68 -2.73 31.56
C SER A 20 -15.61 -1.61 31.12
N ARG A 21 -15.20 -0.33 31.26
CA ARG A 21 -15.98 0.81 30.78
C ARG A 21 -16.16 0.81 29.27
N LYS A 22 -15.13 0.44 28.53
CA LYS A 22 -15.17 0.30 27.07
C LYS A 22 -16.15 -0.78 26.63
N ASP A 23 -16.18 -1.92 27.31
CA ASP A 23 -17.12 -3.01 27.02
C ASP A 23 -18.58 -2.60 27.34
N ALA A 24 -18.82 -1.91 28.44
CA ALA A 24 -20.13 -1.34 28.78
C ALA A 24 -20.62 -0.38 27.70
N LEU A 25 -19.76 0.53 27.24
CA LEU A 25 -20.08 1.44 26.14
C LEU A 25 -20.39 0.72 24.83
N LEU A 26 -19.68 -0.38 24.52
CA LEU A 26 -19.99 -1.20 23.35
C LEU A 26 -21.36 -1.85 23.45
N GLN A 27 -21.76 -2.34 24.62
CA GLN A 27 -23.07 -2.92 24.86
C GLN A 27 -24.18 -1.86 24.73
N GLU A 28 -24.02 -0.68 25.37
CA GLU A 28 -24.96 0.43 25.24
C GLU A 28 -25.13 0.86 23.78
N MET A 29 -24.03 1.02 23.04
CA MET A 29 -24.06 1.38 21.61
C MET A 29 -24.70 0.28 20.78
N SER A 30 -24.52 -1.00 21.12
CA SER A 30 -25.16 -2.11 20.44
C SER A 30 -26.67 -2.11 20.65
N SER A 31 -27.12 -1.99 21.89
CA SER A 31 -28.54 -1.92 22.25
C SER A 31 -29.25 -0.72 21.61
N PHE A 32 -28.62 0.46 21.62
CA PHE A 32 -29.12 1.64 20.94
C PHE A 32 -29.28 1.43 19.44
N ARG A 33 -28.26 0.86 18.76
CA ARG A 33 -28.30 0.57 17.33
C ARG A 33 -29.38 -0.45 16.97
N GLN A 34 -29.55 -1.49 17.78
CA GLN A 34 -30.61 -2.48 17.59
C GLN A 34 -32.00 -1.80 17.67
N ARG A 35 -32.21 -0.96 18.68
CA ARG A 35 -33.46 -0.23 18.89
C ARG A 35 -33.85 0.67 17.71
N ILE A 36 -32.87 1.35 17.08
CA ILE A 36 -33.13 2.22 15.91
C ILE A 36 -32.97 1.50 14.57
N GLY A 37 -32.77 0.19 14.56
CA GLY A 37 -32.59 -0.60 13.33
C GLY A 37 -31.27 -0.36 12.60
N LEU A 38 -30.30 0.32 13.20
CA LEU A 38 -28.98 0.56 12.59
C LEU A 38 -28.06 -0.66 12.76
N THR A 39 -28.42 -1.73 12.07
CA THR A 39 -27.70 -3.00 12.01
C THR A 39 -27.59 -3.45 10.55
N GLU A 40 -26.74 -4.42 10.26
CA GLU A 40 -26.64 -5.00 8.91
C GLU A 40 -27.99 -5.57 8.46
N ALA A 41 -28.68 -6.30 9.35
CA ALA A 41 -29.99 -6.89 9.08
C ALA A 41 -31.06 -5.80 8.86
N GLY A 42 -31.06 -4.74 9.68
CA GLY A 42 -31.95 -3.59 9.52
C GLY A 42 -31.76 -2.88 8.17
N LEU A 43 -30.50 -2.64 7.77
CA LEU A 43 -30.20 -2.09 6.45
C LEU A 43 -30.61 -3.03 5.30
N GLN A 44 -30.44 -4.33 5.45
CA GLN A 44 -30.89 -5.32 4.47
C GLN A 44 -32.43 -5.33 4.34
N SER A 45 -33.15 -5.19 5.45
CA SER A 45 -34.62 -5.09 5.45
C SER A 45 -35.10 -3.77 4.81
N TYR A 46 -34.49 -2.66 5.15
CA TYR A 46 -34.79 -1.35 4.56
C TYR A 46 -34.59 -1.33 3.04
N ILE A 47 -33.46 -1.86 2.55
CA ILE A 47 -33.15 -1.83 1.12
C ILE A 47 -34.03 -2.74 0.28
N LYS A 48 -34.70 -3.73 0.87
CA LYS A 48 -35.65 -4.61 0.15
C LYS A 48 -36.75 -3.81 -0.57
N VAL A 49 -37.26 -2.77 0.07
CA VAL A 49 -38.29 -1.88 -0.51
C VAL A 49 -37.74 -1.18 -1.76
N CYS A 50 -36.51 -0.64 -1.68
CA CYS A 50 -35.85 -0.02 -2.83
C CYS A 50 -35.53 -1.05 -3.92
N GLY A 51 -35.14 -2.27 -3.53
CA GLY A 51 -34.81 -3.37 -4.45
C GLY A 51 -35.98 -3.82 -5.34
N LYS A 52 -37.22 -3.70 -4.86
CA LYS A 52 -38.42 -4.03 -5.64
C LYS A 52 -38.50 -3.20 -6.94
N ARG A 53 -38.13 -1.93 -6.90
CA ARG A 53 -38.12 -1.01 -8.06
C ARG A 53 -37.14 -1.46 -9.16
N TYR A 54 -36.07 -2.13 -8.78
CA TYR A 54 -34.97 -2.52 -9.67
C TYR A 54 -34.91 -4.03 -9.91
N LYS A 55 -36.00 -4.79 -9.65
CA LYS A 55 -36.08 -6.23 -9.73
C LYS A 55 -35.62 -6.79 -11.09
N LYS A 56 -35.86 -6.06 -12.19
CA LYS A 56 -35.43 -6.45 -13.54
C LYS A 56 -33.91 -6.24 -13.77
N LEU A 57 -33.25 -5.39 -12.96
CA LEU A 57 -31.85 -4.98 -13.15
C LEU A 57 -30.91 -5.53 -12.07
N LEU A 58 -31.43 -5.89 -10.90
CA LEU A 58 -30.66 -6.35 -9.75
C LEU A 58 -31.33 -7.55 -9.11
N SER A 59 -30.53 -8.57 -8.79
CA SER A 59 -31.01 -9.69 -7.98
C SER A 59 -31.12 -9.28 -6.50
N SER A 60 -31.95 -9.99 -5.73
CA SER A 60 -32.11 -9.76 -4.29
C SER A 60 -30.78 -9.87 -3.53
N GLN A 61 -29.90 -10.78 -3.93
CA GLN A 61 -28.56 -10.92 -3.33
C GLN A 61 -27.64 -9.71 -3.59
N GLN A 62 -27.73 -9.10 -4.76
CA GLN A 62 -26.96 -7.89 -5.05
C GLN A 62 -27.43 -6.73 -4.17
N VAL A 63 -28.76 -6.59 -4.00
CA VAL A 63 -29.34 -5.60 -3.11
C VAL A 63 -28.86 -5.80 -1.66
N GLN A 64 -28.92 -7.04 -1.16
CA GLN A 64 -28.40 -7.38 0.18
C GLN A 64 -26.90 -7.11 0.31
N LYS A 65 -26.12 -7.40 -0.73
CA LYS A 65 -24.66 -7.16 -0.72
C LYS A 65 -24.32 -5.69 -0.65
N GLU A 66 -25.11 -4.81 -1.30
CA GLU A 66 -24.91 -3.37 -1.19
C GLU A 66 -25.25 -2.87 0.22
N ALA A 67 -26.29 -3.39 0.88
CA ALA A 67 -26.54 -3.11 2.29
C ALA A 67 -25.36 -3.49 3.19
N SER A 68 -24.77 -4.67 2.98
CA SER A 68 -23.55 -5.12 3.69
C SER A 68 -22.36 -4.20 3.41
N ASN A 69 -22.22 -3.68 2.19
CA ASN A 69 -21.16 -2.74 1.84
C ASN A 69 -21.34 -1.39 2.55
N VAL A 70 -22.59 -0.90 2.67
CA VAL A 70 -22.91 0.29 3.46
C VAL A 70 -22.61 0.07 4.93
N TRP A 71 -23.03 -1.09 5.47
CA TRP A 71 -22.78 -1.45 6.86
C TRP A 71 -21.29 -1.44 7.19
N ARG A 72 -20.42 -2.03 6.38
CA ARG A 72 -18.96 -1.96 6.55
C ARG A 72 -18.43 -0.51 6.58
N GLY A 73 -19.06 0.37 5.82
CA GLY A 73 -18.75 1.81 5.88
C GLY A 73 -19.13 2.42 7.24
N VAL A 74 -20.31 2.08 7.74
CA VAL A 74 -20.81 2.50 9.07
C VAL A 74 -19.88 1.99 10.18
N GLU A 75 -19.53 0.71 10.18
CA GLU A 75 -18.59 0.12 11.15
C GLU A 75 -17.24 0.83 11.18
N LYS A 76 -16.68 1.17 10.01
CA LYS A 76 -15.45 1.97 9.95
C LYS A 76 -15.58 3.34 10.58
N VAL A 77 -16.75 3.96 10.51
CA VAL A 77 -17.00 5.27 11.15
C VAL A 77 -17.24 5.07 12.64
N LEU A 78 -17.96 4.05 13.06
CA LEU A 78 -18.26 3.79 14.46
C LEU A 78 -17.03 3.28 15.24
N PHE A 79 -16.38 2.24 14.76
CA PHE A 79 -15.36 1.48 15.49
C PHE A 79 -13.96 1.58 14.90
N GLY A 80 -13.81 2.10 13.68
CA GLY A 80 -12.53 2.20 12.99
C GLY A 80 -12.02 3.63 12.87
N ASN A 81 -11.11 3.82 11.93
CA ASN A 81 -10.48 5.11 11.64
C ASN A 81 -11.28 5.99 10.65
N GLY A 82 -12.50 5.60 10.28
CA GLY A 82 -13.36 6.36 9.38
C GLY A 82 -13.87 7.63 10.04
N LYS A 83 -13.82 8.76 9.31
CA LYS A 83 -14.34 10.04 9.79
C LYS A 83 -15.78 10.29 9.36
N GLN A 84 -16.14 9.84 8.16
CA GLN A 84 -17.46 10.01 7.57
C GLN A 84 -17.72 8.95 6.50
N LEU A 85 -19.00 8.75 6.16
CA LEU A 85 -19.41 7.93 5.04
C LEU A 85 -19.18 8.68 3.71
N HIS A 86 -18.71 7.98 2.71
CA HIS A 86 -18.54 8.50 1.36
C HIS A 86 -19.45 7.75 0.39
N PHE A 87 -20.37 8.46 -0.24
CA PHE A 87 -21.23 7.88 -1.26
C PHE A 87 -20.51 7.80 -2.60
N LYS A 88 -20.62 6.66 -3.26
CA LYS A 88 -20.09 6.48 -4.62
C LYS A 88 -20.98 7.20 -5.63
N LYS A 89 -20.37 7.88 -6.60
CA LYS A 89 -21.06 8.43 -7.78
C LYS A 89 -21.26 7.31 -8.80
N ASN A 90 -22.23 7.41 -9.70
CA ASN A 90 -22.50 6.42 -10.74
C ASN A 90 -21.25 5.95 -11.49
N ARG A 91 -20.34 6.86 -11.80
CA ARG A 91 -19.06 6.54 -12.48
C ARG A 91 -18.11 5.69 -11.65
N ASP A 92 -18.28 5.63 -10.34
CA ASP A 92 -17.42 4.92 -9.40
C ASP A 92 -17.93 3.49 -9.12
N PHE A 93 -19.11 3.15 -9.63
CA PHE A 93 -19.64 1.79 -9.61
C PHE A 93 -19.01 0.97 -10.72
N THR A 94 -18.00 0.21 -10.35
CA THR A 94 -17.21 -0.62 -11.28
C THR A 94 -17.34 -2.10 -11.03
N THR A 95 -18.03 -2.51 -9.97
CA THR A 95 -18.12 -3.92 -9.55
C THR A 95 -19.52 -4.26 -9.13
N ILE A 96 -20.00 -5.38 -9.64
CA ILE A 96 -21.23 -6.04 -9.20
C ILE A 96 -20.81 -7.31 -8.47
N SER A 97 -21.30 -7.54 -7.27
CA SER A 97 -20.90 -8.70 -6.44
C SER A 97 -22.10 -9.62 -6.19
N GLY A 98 -21.92 -10.92 -6.39
CA GLY A 98 -22.77 -11.93 -5.79
C GLY A 98 -22.54 -12.04 -4.27
N LYS A 99 -23.49 -12.66 -3.56
CA LYS A 99 -23.34 -13.03 -2.13
C LYS A 99 -22.86 -14.47 -1.99
N THR A 100 -23.35 -15.33 -2.86
CA THR A 100 -22.98 -16.74 -3.02
C THR A 100 -22.82 -17.06 -4.49
N ASN A 101 -22.27 -18.23 -4.84
CA ASN A 101 -22.21 -18.69 -6.23
C ASN A 101 -23.47 -19.47 -6.67
N THR A 102 -24.51 -19.54 -5.84
CA THR A 102 -25.76 -20.27 -6.15
C THR A 102 -26.80 -19.37 -6.80
N ASN A 103 -26.90 -18.11 -6.37
CA ASN A 103 -27.89 -17.15 -6.85
C ASN A 103 -27.25 -15.82 -7.24
N GLY A 104 -27.85 -15.09 -8.17
CA GLY A 104 -27.36 -13.83 -8.70
C GLY A 104 -26.30 -14.05 -9.78
N ALA A 105 -25.11 -13.49 -9.61
CA ALA A 105 -24.00 -13.77 -10.52
C ALA A 105 -23.38 -15.13 -10.14
N LYS A 106 -23.53 -16.12 -11.01
CA LYS A 106 -23.05 -17.50 -10.84
C LYS A 106 -21.95 -17.79 -11.85
N PHE A 107 -20.81 -18.29 -11.39
CA PHE A 107 -19.75 -18.80 -12.25
C PHE A 107 -19.81 -20.31 -12.33
N ASP A 108 -19.81 -20.81 -13.55
CA ASP A 108 -19.73 -22.23 -13.89
C ASP A 108 -18.27 -22.56 -14.24
N LYS A 109 -17.71 -23.55 -13.53
CA LYS A 109 -16.32 -23.99 -13.71
C LYS A 109 -16.11 -24.80 -15.00
N GLU A 110 -17.09 -25.59 -15.39
CA GLU A 110 -16.99 -26.51 -16.52
C GLU A 110 -17.04 -25.77 -17.85
N THR A 111 -17.99 -24.84 -17.95
CA THR A 111 -18.18 -24.03 -19.15
C THR A 111 -17.39 -22.73 -19.14
N LEU A 112 -16.74 -22.38 -18.02
CA LEU A 112 -16.07 -21.09 -17.79
C LEU A 112 -16.98 -19.90 -18.08
N THR A 113 -18.27 -20.00 -17.75
CA THR A 113 -19.25 -18.93 -18.01
C THR A 113 -19.70 -18.26 -16.72
N VAL A 114 -20.03 -16.98 -16.82
CA VAL A 114 -20.76 -16.25 -15.77
C VAL A 114 -22.19 -16.02 -16.23
N ASN A 115 -23.12 -16.52 -15.48
CA ASN A 115 -24.54 -16.33 -15.68
C ASN A 115 -25.07 -15.25 -14.74
N TRP A 116 -25.73 -14.24 -15.29
CA TRP A 116 -26.29 -13.11 -14.52
C TRP A 116 -27.50 -12.51 -15.22
N LEU A 117 -28.66 -12.52 -14.57
CA LEU A 117 -29.93 -11.94 -15.07
C LEU A 117 -30.23 -12.32 -16.53
N GLY A 118 -30.15 -13.59 -16.87
CA GLY A 118 -30.38 -14.10 -18.22
C GLY A 118 -29.20 -13.93 -19.20
N LEU A 119 -28.16 -13.24 -18.81
CA LEU A 119 -26.94 -13.12 -19.61
C LEU A 119 -25.98 -14.28 -19.30
N SER A 120 -25.46 -14.94 -20.33
CA SER A 120 -24.37 -15.91 -20.22
C SER A 120 -23.12 -15.35 -20.88
N MET A 121 -22.06 -15.22 -20.12
CA MET A 121 -20.81 -14.55 -20.54
C MET A 121 -19.64 -15.52 -20.45
N LEU A 122 -19.07 -15.88 -21.60
CA LEU A 122 -17.87 -16.73 -21.64
C LEU A 122 -16.64 -15.99 -21.14
N CYS A 123 -15.93 -16.61 -20.20
CA CYS A 123 -14.69 -16.08 -19.63
C CYS A 123 -13.48 -16.60 -20.41
N LYS A 124 -12.61 -15.67 -20.83
CA LYS A 124 -11.34 -16.03 -21.48
C LYS A 124 -10.24 -16.21 -20.44
N LEU A 125 -9.59 -17.34 -20.48
CA LEU A 125 -8.37 -17.58 -19.70
C LEU A 125 -7.19 -16.75 -20.23
N PRO A 126 -6.17 -16.49 -19.41
CA PRO A 126 -4.94 -15.84 -19.84
C PRO A 126 -4.25 -16.64 -20.95
N LYS A 127 -3.59 -15.94 -21.86
CA LYS A 127 -2.79 -16.60 -22.92
C LYS A 127 -1.54 -17.27 -22.39
N ARG A 128 -0.98 -16.76 -21.27
CA ARG A 128 0.26 -17.24 -20.69
C ARG A 128 0.02 -18.54 -19.92
N GLU A 129 0.72 -19.61 -20.31
CA GLU A 129 0.55 -20.94 -19.76
C GLU A 129 0.65 -21.00 -18.22
N LYS A 130 1.68 -20.40 -17.63
CA LYS A 130 1.84 -20.33 -16.15
C LYS A 130 0.65 -19.69 -15.42
N ASP A 131 0.00 -18.68 -16.05
CA ASP A 131 -1.16 -18.03 -15.44
C ASP A 131 -2.42 -18.90 -15.61
N ARG A 132 -2.52 -19.64 -16.71
CA ARG A 132 -3.58 -20.63 -16.95
C ARG A 132 -3.52 -21.75 -15.92
N GLN A 133 -2.37 -22.41 -15.78
CA GLN A 133 -2.13 -23.48 -14.79
C GLN A 133 -2.45 -23.01 -13.36
N TYR A 134 -2.09 -21.77 -13.01
CA TYR A 134 -2.42 -21.21 -11.71
C TYR A 134 -3.93 -21.03 -11.52
N ILE A 135 -4.67 -20.62 -12.55
CA ILE A 135 -6.14 -20.49 -12.48
C ILE A 135 -6.79 -21.85 -12.39
N GLU A 136 -6.36 -22.82 -13.19
CA GLU A 136 -6.87 -24.19 -13.17
C GLU A 136 -6.66 -24.82 -11.79
N ALA A 137 -5.45 -24.72 -11.23
CA ALA A 137 -5.16 -25.15 -9.87
C ALA A 137 -6.03 -24.43 -8.82
N SER A 138 -6.34 -23.14 -9.03
CA SER A 138 -7.21 -22.37 -8.14
C SER A 138 -8.68 -22.82 -8.23
N LEU A 139 -9.15 -23.22 -9.41
CA LEU A 139 -10.52 -23.64 -9.65
C LEU A 139 -10.85 -25.01 -9.04
N SER A 140 -9.86 -25.79 -8.56
CA SER A 140 -10.12 -26.97 -7.73
C SER A 140 -10.82 -26.61 -6.42
N SER A 141 -10.61 -25.40 -5.90
CA SER A 141 -11.25 -24.91 -4.68
C SER A 141 -12.73 -24.58 -4.88
N ALA A 142 -13.50 -24.61 -3.78
CA ALA A 142 -14.91 -24.22 -3.80
C ALA A 142 -15.06 -22.70 -4.02
N ILE A 143 -15.98 -22.29 -4.89
CA ILE A 143 -16.26 -20.87 -5.14
C ILE A 143 -17.23 -20.36 -4.07
N SER A 144 -16.82 -19.36 -3.32
CA SER A 144 -17.69 -18.67 -2.37
C SER A 144 -18.71 -17.78 -3.09
N TYR A 145 -18.20 -16.91 -3.97
CA TYR A 145 -19.02 -16.06 -4.84
C TYR A 145 -18.17 -15.48 -5.97
N CYS A 146 -18.81 -14.93 -6.98
CA CYS A 146 -18.14 -14.21 -8.05
C CYS A 146 -18.53 -12.73 -8.09
N GLN A 147 -17.68 -11.94 -8.72
CA GLN A 147 -17.90 -10.52 -8.99
C GLN A 147 -17.64 -10.23 -10.45
N ILE A 148 -18.47 -9.39 -11.05
CA ILE A 148 -18.22 -8.84 -12.39
C ILE A 148 -17.63 -7.44 -12.17
N HIS A 149 -16.41 -7.23 -12.66
CA HIS A 149 -15.69 -5.98 -12.50
C HIS A 149 -15.35 -5.37 -13.86
N ARG A 150 -15.70 -4.09 -14.07
CA ARG A 150 -15.33 -3.35 -15.28
C ARG A 150 -14.17 -2.40 -15.04
N LYS A 151 -13.26 -2.33 -16.01
CA LYS A 151 -12.13 -1.38 -16.02
C LYS A 151 -12.10 -0.60 -17.31
N MET A 152 -11.95 0.73 -17.22
CA MET A 152 -11.76 1.57 -18.40
C MET A 152 -10.31 1.51 -18.88
N PHE A 153 -10.12 1.23 -20.14
CA PHE A 153 -8.85 1.28 -20.87
C PHE A 153 -8.92 2.35 -21.95
N SER A 154 -7.79 2.65 -22.58
CA SER A 154 -7.77 3.55 -23.77
C SER A 154 -8.62 3.04 -24.93
N THR A 155 -8.80 1.72 -25.00
CA THR A 155 -9.61 1.01 -26.01
C THR A 155 -11.06 0.78 -25.60
N GLY A 156 -11.53 1.35 -24.48
CA GLY A 156 -12.88 1.16 -23.99
C GLY A 156 -12.95 0.32 -22.69
N TRP A 157 -14.16 -0.05 -22.32
CA TRP A 157 -14.41 -0.87 -21.15
C TRP A 157 -13.99 -2.32 -21.37
N ARG A 158 -13.34 -2.91 -20.38
CA ARG A 158 -13.09 -4.36 -20.30
C ARG A 158 -13.71 -4.91 -19.03
N TYR A 159 -14.27 -6.11 -19.14
CA TYR A 159 -14.94 -6.81 -18.05
C TYR A 159 -14.07 -7.95 -17.57
N TYR A 160 -14.07 -8.15 -16.27
CA TYR A 160 -13.32 -9.20 -15.59
C TYR A 160 -14.23 -9.90 -14.61
N VAL A 161 -14.06 -11.20 -14.50
CA VAL A 161 -14.64 -11.97 -13.42
C VAL A 161 -13.60 -12.11 -12.31
N ILE A 162 -14.01 -11.85 -11.08
CA ILE A 162 -13.22 -12.07 -9.89
C ILE A 162 -13.91 -13.17 -9.10
N LEU A 163 -13.25 -14.30 -8.96
CA LEU A 163 -13.72 -15.41 -8.15
C LEU A 163 -13.16 -15.30 -6.74
N VAL A 164 -13.99 -15.43 -5.74
CA VAL A 164 -13.59 -15.56 -4.34
C VAL A 164 -13.73 -17.02 -3.97
N LEU A 165 -12.59 -17.65 -3.73
CA LEU A 165 -12.48 -19.08 -3.47
C LEU A 165 -12.34 -19.33 -1.97
N LYS A 166 -12.72 -20.55 -1.52
CA LYS A 166 -12.48 -21.03 -0.17
C LYS A 166 -11.18 -21.82 -0.15
N GLY A 167 -10.43 -21.75 0.97
CA GLY A 167 -9.16 -22.45 1.14
C GLY A 167 -7.94 -21.63 0.77
N ASP A 168 -6.80 -22.27 0.69
CA ASP A 168 -5.52 -21.64 0.45
C ASP A 168 -5.22 -21.43 -1.03
N ALA A 169 -4.49 -20.36 -1.34
CA ALA A 169 -4.07 -20.09 -2.70
C ALA A 169 -2.99 -21.10 -3.16
N PRO A 170 -2.99 -21.52 -4.45
CA PRO A 170 -1.92 -22.36 -4.98
C PRO A 170 -0.55 -21.73 -4.80
N LYS A 171 0.42 -22.52 -4.36
CA LYS A 171 1.80 -22.07 -4.14
C LYS A 171 2.51 -21.90 -5.47
N LYS A 172 3.13 -20.75 -5.71
CA LYS A 172 3.88 -20.45 -6.95
C LYS A 172 5.33 -20.90 -6.90
N LEU A 173 5.94 -20.90 -5.72
CA LEU A 173 7.28 -21.40 -5.49
C LEU A 173 7.20 -22.87 -5.10
N LYS A 174 8.02 -23.72 -5.74
CA LYS A 174 8.12 -25.14 -5.40
C LYS A 174 8.86 -25.32 -4.07
N GLN A 175 9.88 -24.50 -3.84
CA GLN A 175 10.71 -24.55 -2.64
C GLN A 175 10.96 -23.13 -2.12
N THR A 176 11.08 -23.02 -0.82
CA THR A 176 11.50 -21.81 -0.10
C THR A 176 12.72 -22.16 0.73
N GLY A 177 13.61 -21.18 0.92
CA GLY A 177 14.68 -21.34 1.91
C GLY A 177 14.12 -21.40 3.32
N ASP A 178 14.92 -21.89 4.26
CA ASP A 178 14.55 -22.02 5.69
C ASP A 178 15.30 -21.04 6.60
N SER A 179 16.11 -20.17 6.01
CA SER A 179 16.89 -19.20 6.77
C SER A 179 16.03 -18.09 7.36
N THR A 180 16.61 -17.35 8.32
CA THR A 180 16.02 -16.13 8.88
C THR A 180 16.66 -14.91 8.25
N MET A 181 15.85 -13.99 7.72
CA MET A 181 16.29 -12.74 7.13
C MET A 181 15.85 -11.54 7.98
N GLY A 182 16.81 -10.69 8.34
CA GLY A 182 16.53 -9.36 8.90
C GLY A 182 16.25 -8.35 7.79
N ILE A 183 15.21 -7.54 7.95
CA ILE A 183 14.79 -6.53 6.97
C ILE A 183 14.78 -5.15 7.63
N ASP A 184 15.54 -4.22 7.02
CA ASP A 184 15.42 -2.78 7.29
C ASP A 184 14.68 -2.09 6.12
N PRO A 185 13.39 -1.73 6.30
CA PRO A 185 12.58 -1.14 5.26
C PRO A 185 12.68 0.38 5.28
N GLY A 186 13.34 0.96 4.28
CA GLY A 186 13.38 2.40 4.06
C GLY A 186 12.09 2.98 3.46
N THR A 187 12.12 4.24 3.07
CA THR A 187 11.01 4.92 2.36
C THR A 187 10.97 4.61 0.86
N SER A 188 12.09 4.19 0.29
CA SER A 188 12.25 3.87 -1.14
C SER A 188 13.12 2.67 -1.42
N THR A 189 13.90 2.24 -0.47
CA THR A 189 14.85 1.13 -0.53
C THR A 189 14.50 0.08 0.50
N ILE A 190 15.04 -1.11 0.35
CA ILE A 190 14.99 -2.18 1.33
C ILE A 190 16.37 -2.81 1.44
N ALA A 191 16.81 -3.05 2.64
CA ALA A 191 17.97 -3.85 2.96
C ALA A 191 17.52 -5.16 3.61
N GLY A 192 18.11 -6.28 3.19
CA GLY A 192 17.83 -7.59 3.76
C GLY A 192 19.12 -8.37 3.93
N VAL A 193 19.28 -9.04 5.07
CA VAL A 193 20.45 -9.86 5.39
C VAL A 193 20.00 -11.18 6.02
N SER A 194 20.44 -12.29 5.43
CA SER A 194 20.35 -13.63 5.98
C SER A 194 21.75 -14.23 6.12
N GLU A 195 21.84 -15.51 6.48
CA GLU A 195 23.13 -16.22 6.54
C GLU A 195 23.76 -16.43 5.18
N THR A 196 22.94 -16.50 4.13
CA THR A 196 23.36 -16.86 2.77
C THR A 196 23.23 -15.72 1.77
N LYS A 197 22.55 -14.65 2.14
CA LYS A 197 22.21 -13.58 1.20
C LYS A 197 22.18 -12.20 1.83
N VAL A 198 22.80 -11.27 1.11
CA VAL A 198 22.66 -9.82 1.34
C VAL A 198 21.99 -9.20 0.14
N ILE A 199 21.03 -8.33 0.36
CA ILE A 199 20.32 -7.59 -0.69
C ILE A 199 20.08 -6.15 -0.29
N LEU A 200 20.42 -5.23 -1.18
CA LEU A 200 20.08 -3.81 -1.07
C LEU A 200 19.45 -3.37 -2.39
N THR A 201 18.20 -2.97 -2.38
CA THR A 201 17.49 -2.66 -3.62
C THR A 201 16.51 -1.50 -3.47
N GLU A 202 16.26 -0.81 -4.59
CA GLU A 202 15.20 0.20 -4.69
C GLU A 202 13.85 -0.50 -4.94
N LEU A 203 12.83 -0.13 -4.17
CA LEU A 203 11.47 -0.63 -4.39
C LEU A 203 10.88 -0.03 -5.67
N ALA A 204 10.36 -0.85 -6.56
CA ALA A 204 9.70 -0.47 -7.80
C ALA A 204 10.46 0.63 -8.59
N PRO A 205 11.71 0.39 -9.04
CA PRO A 205 12.61 1.43 -9.57
C PRO A 205 12.07 2.16 -10.81
N GLU A 206 11.33 1.48 -11.70
CA GLU A 206 10.82 2.07 -12.94
C GLU A 206 9.64 3.04 -12.75
N THR A 207 9.13 3.20 -11.52
CA THR A 207 8.06 4.18 -11.25
C THR A 207 8.45 5.61 -11.66
N LYS A 208 9.75 5.92 -11.72
CA LYS A 208 10.28 7.20 -12.20
C LYS A 208 9.81 7.54 -13.63
N GLN A 209 9.71 6.53 -14.50
CA GLN A 209 9.26 6.70 -15.89
C GLN A 209 7.77 7.09 -15.93
N TYR A 210 6.92 6.39 -15.15
CA TYR A 210 5.51 6.73 -15.00
C TYR A 210 5.30 8.13 -14.43
N GLU A 211 6.11 8.54 -13.46
CA GLU A 211 6.02 9.87 -12.86
C GLU A 211 6.34 11.00 -13.84
N LYS A 212 7.36 10.82 -14.68
CA LYS A 212 7.68 11.79 -15.74
C LYS A 212 6.50 11.94 -16.72
N ALA A 213 5.91 10.82 -17.16
CA ALA A 213 4.77 10.82 -18.09
C ALA A 213 3.52 11.44 -17.43
N ILE A 214 3.21 11.08 -16.18
CA ILE A 214 2.11 11.66 -15.40
C ILE A 214 2.27 13.17 -15.26
N TYR A 215 3.47 13.63 -14.90
CA TYR A 215 3.75 15.07 -14.75
C TYR A 215 3.52 15.84 -16.04
N ARG A 216 4.02 15.34 -17.18
CA ARG A 216 3.81 15.97 -18.51
C ARG A 216 2.32 16.07 -18.86
N LEU A 217 1.54 15.01 -18.61
CA LEU A 217 0.09 15.06 -18.84
C LEU A 217 -0.62 16.04 -17.91
N GLN A 218 -0.24 16.10 -16.66
CA GLN A 218 -0.82 17.06 -15.70
C GLN A 218 -0.54 18.50 -16.12
N GLN A 219 0.68 18.80 -16.60
CA GLN A 219 1.02 20.12 -17.12
C GLN A 219 0.18 20.48 -18.36
N SER A 220 0.03 19.53 -19.31
CA SER A 220 -0.81 19.75 -20.50
C SER A 220 -2.29 19.98 -20.14
N MET A 221 -2.79 19.20 -19.17
CA MET A 221 -4.16 19.37 -18.66
C MET A 221 -4.35 20.71 -17.95
N ASP A 222 -3.39 21.17 -17.15
CA ASP A 222 -3.48 22.45 -16.46
C ASP A 222 -3.49 23.60 -17.47
N ARG A 223 -2.62 23.58 -18.47
CA ARG A 223 -2.62 24.59 -19.56
C ARG A 223 -3.96 24.62 -20.28
N SER A 224 -4.49 23.48 -20.69
CA SER A 224 -5.77 23.39 -21.39
C SER A 224 -6.93 23.86 -20.49
N LYS A 225 -6.90 23.52 -19.20
CA LYS A 225 -7.93 23.97 -18.24
C LYS A 225 -7.92 25.47 -18.04
N ARG A 226 -6.73 26.10 -17.99
CA ARG A 226 -6.56 27.56 -17.86
C ARG A 226 -7.06 28.28 -19.12
N ALA A 227 -6.69 27.80 -20.28
CA ALA A 227 -7.11 28.39 -21.56
C ALA A 227 -8.64 28.37 -21.74
N MET A 228 -9.31 27.30 -21.33
CA MET A 228 -10.77 27.17 -21.44
C MET A 228 -11.54 27.95 -20.37
N ASN A 229 -10.88 28.42 -19.29
CA ASN A 229 -11.54 29.04 -18.15
C ASN A 229 -10.73 30.24 -17.60
N PRO A 230 -10.39 31.25 -18.41
CA PRO A 230 -9.55 32.35 -17.97
C PRO A 230 -10.14 33.12 -16.79
N LYS A 231 -11.47 33.38 -16.79
CA LYS A 231 -12.17 34.10 -15.72
C LYS A 231 -12.15 33.40 -14.35
N LYS A 232 -11.78 32.10 -14.32
CA LYS A 232 -11.66 31.31 -13.07
C LYS A 232 -10.31 31.46 -12.38
N TYR A 233 -9.42 32.22 -12.96
CA TYR A 233 -8.08 32.43 -12.40
C TYR A 233 -7.87 33.92 -12.12
N LYS A 234 -7.25 34.24 -10.99
CA LYS A 234 -6.76 35.58 -10.64
C LYS A 234 -5.48 35.89 -11.41
N PRO A 235 -5.05 37.18 -11.47
CA PRO A 235 -3.79 37.55 -12.13
C PRO A 235 -2.56 36.83 -11.54
N ASP A 236 -2.59 36.47 -10.26
CA ASP A 236 -1.56 35.68 -9.59
C ASP A 236 -1.57 34.18 -9.97
N GLY A 237 -2.49 33.77 -10.85
CA GLY A 237 -2.65 32.40 -11.31
C GLY A 237 -3.38 31.47 -10.32
N THR A 238 -3.86 31.98 -9.18
CA THR A 238 -4.68 31.19 -8.25
C THR A 238 -6.14 31.13 -8.71
N ILE A 239 -6.88 30.12 -8.21
CA ILE A 239 -8.30 29.97 -8.55
C ILE A 239 -9.11 31.04 -7.85
N ASN A 240 -9.92 31.78 -8.63
CA ASN A 240 -10.93 32.69 -8.11
C ASN A 240 -12.11 31.88 -7.54
N LYS A 241 -12.21 31.83 -6.23
CA LYS A 241 -13.28 31.10 -5.51
C LYS A 241 -14.65 31.77 -5.63
N GLN A 242 -14.71 33.06 -5.92
CA GLN A 242 -15.94 33.80 -6.09
C GLN A 242 -16.62 33.53 -7.45
N ASN A 243 -15.89 33.02 -8.42
CA ASN A 243 -16.48 32.64 -9.70
C ASN A 243 -17.06 31.23 -9.60
N HIS A 244 -18.39 31.13 -9.63
CA HIS A 244 -19.15 29.87 -9.54
C HIS A 244 -19.52 29.26 -10.89
N ASP A 245 -19.10 29.83 -12.04
CA ASP A 245 -19.37 29.28 -13.36
C ASP A 245 -18.96 27.80 -13.47
N PRO A 246 -19.63 26.98 -14.28
CA PRO A 246 -19.23 25.60 -14.49
C PRO A 246 -17.88 25.53 -15.21
N TRP A 247 -17.02 24.56 -14.81
CA TRP A 247 -15.75 24.31 -15.48
C TRP A 247 -15.95 23.77 -16.89
N ARG A 248 -15.35 24.40 -17.86
CA ARG A 248 -15.31 23.94 -19.26
C ARG A 248 -14.04 23.15 -19.51
N PHE A 249 -14.15 22.03 -20.24
CA PHE A 249 -13.03 21.15 -20.54
C PHE A 249 -13.01 20.84 -22.03
N SER A 250 -11.87 21.08 -22.67
CA SER A 250 -11.65 20.73 -24.07
C SER A 250 -11.67 19.22 -24.29
N HIS A 251 -11.82 18.80 -25.55
CA HIS A 251 -11.66 17.39 -25.95
C HIS A 251 -10.29 16.85 -25.57
N THR A 252 -9.23 17.62 -25.83
CA THR A 252 -7.85 17.26 -25.47
C THR A 252 -7.68 17.07 -23.97
N TYR A 253 -8.28 17.91 -23.12
CA TYR A 253 -8.27 17.74 -21.66
C TYR A 253 -8.91 16.40 -21.27
N ARG A 254 -10.09 16.08 -21.81
CA ARG A 254 -10.80 14.82 -21.51
C ARG A 254 -9.98 13.61 -21.95
N LYS A 255 -9.41 13.62 -23.15
CA LYS A 255 -8.52 12.56 -23.67
C LYS A 255 -7.27 12.38 -22.78
N ASN A 256 -6.63 13.47 -22.38
CA ASN A 256 -5.46 13.43 -21.48
C ASN A 256 -5.83 12.94 -20.06
N ARG A 257 -7.03 13.28 -19.56
CA ARG A 257 -7.53 12.74 -18.29
C ARG A 257 -7.67 11.22 -18.31
N ASP A 258 -8.16 10.66 -19.41
CA ASP A 258 -8.32 9.21 -19.51
C ASP A 258 -6.96 8.50 -19.71
N ARG A 259 -6.03 9.13 -20.44
CA ARG A 259 -4.62 8.70 -20.48
C ARG A 259 -3.96 8.74 -19.12
N LEU A 260 -4.20 9.78 -18.33
CA LEU A 260 -3.69 9.91 -16.96
C LEU A 260 -4.21 8.80 -16.05
N LYS A 261 -5.50 8.47 -16.10
CA LYS A 261 -6.09 7.33 -15.37
C LYS A 261 -5.41 6.02 -15.78
N SER A 262 -5.16 5.82 -17.07
CA SER A 262 -4.47 4.64 -17.58
C SER A 262 -3.03 4.54 -17.06
N LEU A 263 -2.29 5.66 -17.00
CA LEU A 263 -0.93 5.69 -16.44
C LEU A 263 -0.90 5.36 -14.95
N TYR A 264 -1.81 5.92 -14.16
CA TYR A 264 -1.91 5.57 -12.73
C TYR A 264 -2.21 4.08 -12.52
N ARG A 265 -3.10 3.51 -13.34
CA ARG A 265 -3.40 2.08 -13.28
C ARG A 265 -2.18 1.22 -13.63
N LYS A 266 -1.45 1.58 -14.72
CA LYS A 266 -0.21 0.89 -15.11
C LYS A 266 0.85 1.00 -14.02
N LYS A 267 1.04 2.20 -13.44
CA LYS A 267 1.96 2.42 -12.32
C LYS A 267 1.62 1.52 -11.14
N SER A 268 0.35 1.46 -10.73
CA SER A 268 -0.09 0.62 -9.59
C SER A 268 0.11 -0.87 -9.88
N ALA A 269 -0.17 -1.33 -11.10
CA ALA A 269 0.06 -2.71 -11.50
C ALA A 269 1.55 -3.07 -11.49
N TYR A 270 2.40 -2.19 -12.00
CA TYR A 270 3.85 -2.34 -11.97
C TYR A 270 4.39 -2.42 -10.54
N ILE A 271 3.97 -1.51 -9.65
CA ILE A 271 4.40 -1.52 -8.24
C ILE A 271 4.05 -2.86 -7.59
N LYS A 272 2.80 -3.32 -7.77
CA LYS A 272 2.39 -4.61 -7.21
C LYS A 272 3.23 -5.76 -7.77
N GLN A 273 3.41 -5.84 -9.08
CA GLN A 273 4.20 -6.87 -9.73
C GLN A 273 5.66 -6.86 -9.28
N SER A 274 6.29 -5.69 -9.21
CA SER A 274 7.67 -5.53 -8.73
C SER A 274 7.82 -6.04 -7.29
N HIS A 275 6.87 -5.71 -6.41
CA HIS A 275 6.88 -6.20 -5.03
C HIS A 275 6.65 -7.72 -4.94
N GLU A 276 5.76 -8.27 -5.74
CA GLU A 276 5.53 -9.71 -5.81
C GLU A 276 6.78 -10.48 -6.25
N ILE A 277 7.50 -9.96 -7.25
CA ILE A 277 8.77 -10.55 -7.72
C ILE A 277 9.81 -10.49 -6.61
N LEU A 278 9.99 -9.32 -5.99
CA LEU A 278 10.96 -9.16 -4.90
C LEU A 278 10.64 -10.10 -3.71
N CYS A 279 9.38 -10.19 -3.29
CA CYS A 279 8.97 -11.12 -2.24
C CYS A 279 9.29 -12.58 -2.60
N ASN A 280 9.07 -13.00 -3.85
CA ASN A 280 9.43 -14.34 -4.28
C ASN A 280 10.95 -14.58 -4.24
N THR A 281 11.75 -13.56 -4.61
CA THR A 281 13.22 -13.61 -4.53
C THR A 281 13.72 -13.75 -3.09
N LEU A 282 13.04 -13.08 -2.14
CA LEU A 282 13.37 -13.20 -0.71
C LEU A 282 12.94 -14.56 -0.16
N LEU A 283 11.75 -15.03 -0.52
CA LEU A 283 11.22 -16.33 -0.08
C LEU A 283 12.01 -17.53 -0.62
N ALA A 284 12.65 -17.40 -1.77
CA ALA A 284 13.54 -18.43 -2.28
C ALA A 284 14.76 -18.68 -1.37
N ASP A 285 15.13 -17.67 -0.57
CA ASP A 285 16.26 -17.74 0.37
C ASP A 285 15.80 -17.98 1.81
N SER A 286 14.72 -17.32 2.23
CA SER A 286 14.30 -17.27 3.64
C SER A 286 12.79 -17.34 3.74
N ARG A 287 12.27 -18.06 4.74
CA ARG A 287 10.83 -18.04 5.09
C ARG A 287 10.56 -17.41 6.45
N HIS A 288 11.61 -17.09 7.21
CA HIS A 288 11.49 -16.41 8.51
C HIS A 288 12.01 -14.97 8.37
N PHE A 289 11.17 -14.00 8.71
CA PHE A 289 11.50 -12.59 8.56
C PHE A 289 11.37 -11.85 9.88
N LEU A 290 12.41 -11.09 10.19
CA LEU A 290 12.47 -10.13 11.27
C LEU A 290 12.50 -8.74 10.65
N VAL A 291 11.49 -7.91 10.89
CA VAL A 291 11.29 -6.67 10.14
C VAL A 291 11.21 -5.49 11.11
N GLU A 292 11.91 -4.41 10.79
CA GLU A 292 11.80 -3.18 11.56
C GLU A 292 10.40 -2.56 11.41
N LYS A 293 9.74 -2.27 12.53
CA LYS A 293 8.40 -1.68 12.53
C LYS A 293 8.41 -0.23 12.11
N MET A 294 7.83 0.09 10.94
CA MET A 294 7.80 1.43 10.38
C MET A 294 6.43 2.11 10.47
N ASN A 295 6.39 3.35 10.95
CA ASN A 295 5.17 4.16 10.94
C ASN A 295 5.06 5.02 9.67
N TYR A 296 4.76 4.37 8.53
CA TYR A 296 4.60 5.07 7.24
C TYR A 296 3.46 6.10 7.24
N ALA A 297 2.38 5.84 7.98
CA ALA A 297 1.29 6.81 8.13
C ALA A 297 1.75 8.09 8.81
N GLY A 298 2.62 7.98 9.83
CA GLY A 298 3.26 9.12 10.48
C GLY A 298 4.19 9.88 9.55
N LEU A 299 5.01 9.16 8.77
CA LEU A 299 5.93 9.75 7.79
C LEU A 299 5.21 10.49 6.64
N GLN A 300 3.99 10.09 6.31
CA GLN A 300 3.15 10.76 5.30
C GLN A 300 2.44 12.02 5.83
N LYS A 301 2.25 12.15 7.13
CA LYS A 301 1.51 13.28 7.68
C LYS A 301 2.17 14.60 7.30
N ARG A 302 1.34 15.54 6.83
CA ARG A 302 1.77 16.94 6.69
C ARG A 302 1.91 17.54 8.08
N SER A 303 2.96 18.31 8.31
CA SER A 303 3.04 19.16 9.50
C SER A 303 1.84 20.12 9.50
N LYS A 304 1.08 20.14 10.60
CA LYS A 304 -0.08 21.04 10.74
C LYS A 304 0.31 22.52 10.74
N HIS A 305 1.51 22.83 11.21
CA HIS A 305 2.03 24.17 11.42
C HIS A 305 3.33 24.42 10.64
N THR A 306 3.30 24.22 9.32
CA THR A 306 4.45 24.58 8.48
C THR A 306 4.35 26.08 8.17
N ALA A 307 4.97 26.92 8.98
CA ALA A 307 5.13 28.34 8.67
C ALA A 307 5.99 28.51 7.40
N ARG A 308 5.65 29.47 6.57
CA ARG A 308 6.54 29.91 5.49
C ARG A 308 7.69 30.72 6.09
N GLN A 309 8.83 30.72 5.40
CA GLN A 309 9.92 31.64 5.72
C GLN A 309 9.44 33.08 5.50
N GLU A 310 9.89 34.01 6.32
CA GLU A 310 9.54 35.42 6.22
C GLU A 310 10.24 36.12 5.05
N HIS A 311 11.31 35.50 4.54
CA HIS A 311 12.05 36.02 3.40
C HIS A 311 11.78 35.22 2.13
N LEU A 312 11.82 35.90 0.99
CA LEU A 312 11.75 35.32 -0.34
C LEU A 312 13.09 34.63 -0.65
N SER A 313 12.99 33.35 -1.03
CA SER A 313 14.16 32.59 -1.50
C SER A 313 14.11 32.47 -3.02
N GLU A 314 15.21 32.72 -3.69
CA GLU A 314 15.33 32.47 -5.12
C GLU A 314 15.46 30.98 -5.43
N VAL A 315 14.69 30.52 -6.37
CA VAL A 315 14.75 29.14 -6.88
C VAL A 315 15.00 29.19 -8.37
N LYS A 316 16.14 28.68 -8.80
CA LYS A 316 16.45 28.51 -10.23
C LYS A 316 15.50 27.49 -10.85
N LYS A 317 14.85 27.87 -11.94
CA LYS A 317 14.12 26.97 -12.80
C LYS A 317 15.08 26.23 -13.75
N LYS A 318 14.59 25.17 -14.40
CA LYS A 318 15.39 24.40 -15.36
C LYS A 318 15.78 25.19 -16.62
N ASP A 319 15.06 26.26 -16.91
CA ASP A 319 15.30 27.18 -18.02
C ASP A 319 16.33 28.29 -17.69
N GLY A 320 16.99 28.19 -16.53
CA GLY A 320 17.96 29.18 -16.05
C GLY A 320 17.33 30.39 -15.37
N SER A 321 16.04 30.63 -15.53
CA SER A 321 15.36 31.76 -14.88
C SER A 321 15.19 31.56 -13.38
N THR A 322 15.24 32.64 -12.60
CA THR A 322 15.00 32.61 -11.17
C THR A 322 13.56 32.96 -10.83
N ARG A 323 13.02 32.30 -9.80
CA ARG A 323 11.72 32.61 -9.22
C ARG A 323 11.85 32.83 -7.74
N LYS A 324 11.34 33.95 -7.24
CA LYS A 324 11.25 34.24 -5.80
C LYS A 324 10.03 33.52 -5.20
N VAL A 325 10.25 32.73 -4.16
CA VAL A 325 9.18 31.98 -3.46
C VAL A 325 9.40 31.99 -1.95
N TYR A 326 8.31 32.05 -1.20
CA TYR A 326 8.36 31.78 0.25
C TYR A 326 8.48 30.29 0.47
N LYS A 327 9.66 29.83 0.89
CA LYS A 327 9.88 28.41 1.22
C LYS A 327 9.25 28.09 2.58
N TYR A 328 8.87 26.83 2.79
CA TYR A 328 8.41 26.37 4.10
C TYR A 328 9.60 26.11 5.04
N LYS A 329 9.48 26.49 6.33
CA LYS A 329 10.54 26.30 7.35
C LYS A 329 10.92 24.81 7.58
N ARG A 330 10.03 23.86 7.28
CA ARG A 330 10.29 22.41 7.36
C ARG A 330 9.89 21.69 6.07
N LYS A 331 10.84 20.96 5.47
CA LYS A 331 10.64 20.26 4.19
C LYS A 331 10.75 18.74 4.24
N LYS A 332 10.98 18.11 5.37
CA LYS A 332 11.07 16.65 5.41
C LYS A 332 9.69 16.01 5.22
N ARG A 333 9.37 15.67 3.97
CA ARG A 333 8.12 15.01 3.59
C ARG A 333 8.45 13.80 2.72
N PHE A 334 8.23 12.62 3.26
CA PHE A 334 8.44 11.36 2.54
C PHE A 334 7.22 10.94 1.69
N GLY A 335 6.12 11.72 1.70
CA GLY A 335 4.87 11.35 1.03
C GLY A 335 5.00 11.02 -0.45
N ARG A 336 5.90 11.72 -1.18
CA ARG A 336 6.13 11.41 -2.60
C ARG A 336 6.86 10.07 -2.76
N SER A 337 7.92 9.85 -2.01
CA SER A 337 8.67 8.60 -2.03
C SER A 337 7.77 7.42 -1.63
N LEU A 338 7.07 7.54 -0.51
CA LEU A 338 6.14 6.51 -0.03
C LEU A 338 5.01 6.22 -1.04
N GLY A 339 4.43 7.26 -1.65
CA GLY A 339 3.38 7.09 -2.67
C GLY A 339 3.89 6.49 -3.99
N SER A 340 5.19 6.65 -4.29
CA SER A 340 5.80 6.12 -5.50
C SER A 340 6.30 4.70 -5.35
N ARG A 341 6.81 4.34 -4.16
CA ARG A 341 7.46 3.08 -3.88
C ARG A 341 6.59 2.10 -3.10
N ALA A 342 5.61 2.61 -2.36
CA ALA A 342 4.64 1.86 -1.58
C ALA A 342 5.24 0.77 -0.67
N PRO A 343 6.23 1.08 0.20
CA PRO A 343 6.89 0.09 1.05
C PRO A 343 5.91 -0.64 1.98
N ALA A 344 4.86 0.02 2.46
CA ALA A 344 3.82 -0.63 3.25
C ALA A 344 3.09 -1.75 2.48
N ILE A 345 2.87 -1.57 1.17
CA ILE A 345 2.26 -2.61 0.32
C ILE A 345 3.25 -3.78 0.15
N PHE A 346 4.55 -3.48 -0.01
CA PHE A 346 5.58 -4.51 -0.07
C PHE A 346 5.58 -5.39 1.19
N LEU A 347 5.64 -4.79 2.38
CA LEU A 347 5.63 -5.53 3.65
C LEU A 347 4.34 -6.35 3.82
N HIS A 348 3.19 -5.80 3.42
CA HIS A 348 1.93 -6.53 3.46
C HIS A 348 1.92 -7.76 2.53
N ILE A 349 2.43 -7.61 1.30
CA ILE A 349 2.57 -8.74 0.36
C ILE A 349 3.55 -9.78 0.92
N LEU A 350 4.68 -9.35 1.48
CA LEU A 350 5.65 -10.24 2.11
C LEU A 350 5.01 -11.04 3.24
N GLN A 351 4.31 -10.37 4.15
CA GLN A 351 3.62 -11.03 5.28
C GLN A 351 2.60 -12.07 4.81
N GLN A 352 1.75 -11.74 3.82
CA GLN A 352 0.79 -12.68 3.26
C GLN A 352 1.46 -13.90 2.63
N LYS A 353 2.56 -13.68 1.90
CA LYS A 353 3.30 -14.78 1.28
C LYS A 353 4.01 -15.66 2.33
N VAL A 354 4.62 -15.05 3.33
CA VAL A 354 5.26 -15.78 4.44
C VAL A 354 4.25 -16.72 5.11
N GLN A 355 3.04 -16.25 5.37
CA GLN A 355 1.95 -17.10 5.92
C GLN A 355 1.58 -18.23 4.97
N LEU A 356 1.45 -17.96 3.64
CA LEU A 356 1.15 -18.97 2.63
C LEU A 356 2.19 -20.10 2.57
N TYR A 357 3.45 -19.78 2.87
CA TYR A 357 4.56 -20.74 2.86
C TYR A 357 4.91 -21.28 4.25
N ASN A 358 4.03 -21.11 5.25
CA ASN A 358 4.21 -21.58 6.63
C ASN A 358 5.49 -21.03 7.29
N GLY A 359 5.87 -19.80 6.93
CA GLY A 359 6.98 -19.09 7.55
C GLY A 359 6.55 -18.24 8.74
N SER A 360 7.50 -17.49 9.29
CA SER A 360 7.23 -16.53 10.37
C SER A 360 7.59 -15.10 9.97
N TYR A 361 6.72 -14.16 10.32
CA TYR A 361 6.93 -12.73 10.14
C TYR A 361 6.78 -12.05 11.49
N ARG A 362 7.85 -11.48 12.02
CA ARG A 362 7.87 -10.80 13.33
C ARG A 362 8.42 -9.40 13.18
N GLU A 363 7.78 -8.43 13.85
CA GLU A 363 8.22 -7.05 13.86
C GLU A 363 9.04 -6.76 15.10
N ILE A 364 10.19 -6.11 14.93
CA ILE A 364 11.00 -5.59 16.04
C ILE A 364 10.56 -4.18 16.41
N ASN A 365 10.67 -3.85 17.68
CA ASN A 365 10.35 -2.52 18.19
C ASN A 365 11.53 -1.57 17.99
N THR A 366 11.39 -0.59 17.09
CA THR A 366 12.42 0.41 16.80
C THR A 366 12.84 1.27 17.99
N ARG A 367 12.01 1.38 19.02
CA ARG A 367 12.31 2.20 20.21
C ARG A 367 13.31 1.54 21.13
N THR A 368 13.26 0.22 21.24
CA THR A 368 14.16 -0.57 22.08
C THR A 368 15.39 -1.05 21.32
N PHE A 369 15.20 -1.52 20.09
CA PHE A 369 16.26 -2.15 19.32
C PHE A 369 17.30 -1.17 18.76
N CYS A 370 16.92 0.00 18.30
CA CYS A 370 17.79 1.06 17.76
C CYS A 370 18.88 0.58 16.77
N ALA A 371 18.56 -0.36 15.86
CA ALA A 371 19.52 -1.02 14.95
C ALA A 371 20.42 -0.02 14.19
N SER A 372 19.88 1.08 13.73
CA SER A 372 20.63 2.09 12.97
C SER A 372 21.68 2.86 13.80
N GLN A 373 21.70 2.70 15.12
CA GLN A 373 22.60 3.43 16.05
C GLN A 373 23.59 2.52 16.75
N TYR A 374 23.30 1.24 16.90
CA TYR A 374 24.10 0.30 17.65
C TYR A 374 25.36 -0.15 16.91
N ASP A 375 26.46 -0.22 17.63
CA ASP A 375 27.73 -0.81 17.23
C ASP A 375 27.99 -2.06 18.11
N HIS A 376 27.96 -3.26 17.51
CA HIS A 376 28.12 -4.51 18.25
C HIS A 376 29.56 -4.76 18.70
N VAL A 377 30.56 -4.18 18.01
CA VAL A 377 31.98 -4.33 18.36
C VAL A 377 32.29 -3.52 19.59
N GLU A 378 31.99 -2.21 19.56
CA GLU A 378 32.21 -1.30 20.70
C GLU A 378 31.14 -1.46 21.80
N ASN A 379 30.04 -2.13 21.53
CA ASN A 379 28.86 -2.25 22.43
C ASN A 379 28.29 -0.86 22.83
N LYS A 380 28.18 0.05 21.89
CA LYS A 380 27.74 1.43 22.11
C LYS A 380 26.70 1.86 21.09
N ASN A 381 25.82 2.79 21.50
CA ASN A 381 24.90 3.46 20.61
C ASN A 381 25.46 4.82 20.16
N LYS A 382 25.65 5.00 18.86
CA LYS A 382 26.11 6.26 18.27
C LYS A 382 25.12 6.73 17.20
N LYS A 383 24.51 7.88 17.43
CA LYS A 383 23.59 8.48 16.48
C LYS A 383 24.37 9.15 15.34
N THR A 384 24.12 8.70 14.10
CA THR A 384 24.72 9.26 12.90
C THR A 384 23.69 10.06 12.09
N PRO A 385 24.10 11.12 11.38
CA PRO A 385 23.22 11.88 10.49
C PRO A 385 22.58 11.00 9.40
N LEU A 386 21.35 11.32 8.99
CA LEU A 386 20.62 10.53 7.98
C LEU A 386 21.26 10.54 6.59
N ASN A 387 22.06 11.53 6.28
CA ASN A 387 22.80 11.63 5.02
C ASN A 387 24.07 10.78 5.00
N GLN A 388 24.58 10.37 6.16
CA GLN A 388 25.70 9.44 6.25
C GLN A 388 25.20 8.01 6.02
N ARG A 389 25.60 7.42 4.91
CA ARG A 389 25.12 6.09 4.48
C ARG A 389 26.10 4.96 4.80
N THR A 390 27.31 5.30 5.21
CA THR A 390 28.35 4.37 5.60
C THR A 390 28.79 4.62 7.04
N LYS A 391 29.29 3.56 7.69
CA LYS A 391 29.86 3.59 9.04
C LYS A 391 31.14 2.75 9.03
N ILE A 392 32.02 3.00 10.00
CA ILE A 392 33.16 2.13 10.29
C ILE A 392 32.80 1.31 11.52
N ILE A 393 32.83 0.00 11.40
CA ILE A 393 32.53 -0.97 12.46
C ILE A 393 33.66 -2.00 12.49
N GLY A 394 34.38 -2.12 13.62
CA GLY A 394 35.50 -3.04 13.73
C GLY A 394 36.58 -2.87 12.65
N GLY A 395 36.85 -1.63 12.21
CA GLY A 395 37.78 -1.34 11.13
C GLY A 395 37.23 -1.50 9.69
N HIS A 396 36.03 -2.06 9.51
CA HIS A 396 35.40 -2.28 8.21
C HIS A 396 34.40 -1.18 7.87
N THR A 397 34.38 -0.75 6.60
CA THR A 397 33.35 0.15 6.09
C THR A 397 32.07 -0.64 5.79
N VAL A 398 30.98 -0.33 6.51
CA VAL A 398 29.68 -0.99 6.34
C VAL A 398 28.65 0.00 5.78
N GLN A 399 27.79 -0.48 4.89
CA GLN A 399 26.62 0.28 4.45
C GLN A 399 25.56 0.23 5.57
N ARG A 400 25.08 1.39 6.00
CA ARG A 400 24.27 1.57 7.21
C ARG A 400 22.99 0.74 7.24
N ASP A 401 22.24 0.71 6.13
CA ASP A 401 20.94 0.05 6.07
C ASP A 401 21.15 -1.50 6.02
N LEU A 402 22.23 -1.98 5.34
CA LEU A 402 22.63 -3.40 5.39
C LEU A 402 23.09 -3.81 6.78
N TYR A 403 23.88 -2.97 7.44
CA TYR A 403 24.31 -3.25 8.82
C TYR A 403 23.14 -3.28 9.79
N SER A 404 22.15 -2.39 9.62
CA SER A 404 20.90 -2.47 10.41
C SER A 404 20.16 -3.80 10.19
N ALA A 405 20.04 -4.23 8.93
CA ALA A 405 19.41 -5.53 8.59
C ALA A 405 20.21 -6.72 9.16
N PHE A 406 21.55 -6.65 9.17
CA PHE A 406 22.42 -7.63 9.81
C PHE A 406 22.17 -7.73 11.32
N LEU A 407 22.07 -6.61 12.02
CA LEU A 407 21.77 -6.61 13.45
C LEU A 407 20.36 -7.19 13.72
N ILE A 408 19.38 -6.87 12.87
CA ILE A 408 18.02 -7.40 12.95
C ILE A 408 18.00 -8.91 12.76
N SER A 409 18.77 -9.46 11.80
CA SER A 409 18.84 -10.92 11.58
C SER A 409 19.48 -11.67 12.76
N ASN A 410 20.31 -11.00 13.54
CA ASN A 410 21.03 -11.54 14.68
C ASN A 410 20.49 -11.03 16.03
N THR A 411 19.17 -10.89 16.13
CA THR A 411 18.52 -10.42 17.38
C THR A 411 18.50 -11.48 18.48
N THR A 412 18.24 -11.05 19.70
CA THR A 412 17.90 -11.90 20.85
C THR A 412 16.53 -12.56 20.66
N ASN A 413 16.21 -13.61 21.41
CA ASN A 413 14.95 -14.34 21.26
C ASN A 413 13.70 -13.49 21.58
N ASP A 414 13.84 -12.52 22.45
CA ASP A 414 12.80 -11.56 22.85
C ASP A 414 12.66 -10.38 21.89
N LEU A 415 13.49 -10.32 20.85
CA LEU A 415 13.53 -9.27 19.81
C LEU A 415 13.83 -7.86 20.37
N SER A 416 14.39 -7.75 21.54
CA SER A 416 14.64 -6.45 22.21
C SER A 416 15.95 -5.80 21.78
N HIS A 417 16.98 -6.61 21.51
CA HIS A 417 18.35 -6.15 21.20
C HIS A 417 19.03 -7.04 20.17
N ALA A 418 20.11 -6.54 19.56
CA ALA A 418 21.03 -7.36 18.78
C ALA A 418 21.83 -8.31 19.70
N ASN A 419 21.90 -9.58 19.37
CA ASN A 419 22.71 -10.54 20.10
C ASN A 419 24.19 -10.37 19.70
N ARG A 420 24.97 -9.73 20.55
CA ARG A 420 26.37 -9.40 20.30
C ARG A 420 27.23 -10.64 19.95
N ARG A 421 27.03 -11.76 20.64
CA ARG A 421 27.76 -13.01 20.36
C ARG A 421 27.47 -13.54 18.95
N LYS A 422 26.19 -13.55 18.55
CA LYS A 422 25.79 -13.94 17.19
C LYS A 422 26.37 -12.97 16.15
N CYS A 423 26.31 -11.66 16.42
CA CYS A 423 26.86 -10.65 15.52
C CYS A 423 28.37 -10.85 15.32
N ASN A 424 29.16 -10.99 16.41
CA ASN A 424 30.61 -11.21 16.32
C ASN A 424 30.95 -12.45 15.50
N LYS A 425 30.23 -13.57 15.70
CA LYS A 425 30.44 -14.82 14.96
C LYS A 425 30.22 -14.70 13.44
N LYS A 426 29.20 -13.90 13.05
CA LYS A 426 28.76 -13.81 11.63
C LYS A 426 29.23 -12.55 10.92
N PHE A 427 29.98 -11.69 11.60
CA PHE A 427 30.35 -10.38 11.04
C PHE A 427 31.29 -10.48 9.83
N ALA A 428 32.28 -11.37 9.89
CA ALA A 428 33.22 -11.58 8.78
C ALA A 428 32.49 -12.04 7.50
N ASP A 429 31.58 -13.01 7.61
CA ASP A 429 30.78 -13.49 6.49
C ASP A 429 29.86 -12.38 5.94
N PHE A 430 29.26 -11.58 6.83
CA PHE A 430 28.45 -10.42 6.42
C PHE A 430 29.28 -9.42 5.60
N ILE A 431 30.51 -9.10 6.00
CA ILE A 431 31.40 -8.17 5.26
C ILE A 431 31.63 -8.69 3.84
N VAL A 432 32.01 -9.96 3.71
CA VAL A 432 32.24 -10.58 2.38
C VAL A 432 30.98 -10.52 1.50
N MET A 433 29.83 -10.85 2.06
CA MET A 433 28.55 -10.80 1.32
C MET A 433 28.16 -9.37 0.96
N GLN A 434 28.37 -8.41 1.85
CA GLN A 434 28.10 -6.98 1.62
C GLN A 434 28.98 -6.46 0.46
N GLU A 435 30.27 -6.77 0.45
CA GLU A 435 31.18 -6.34 -0.60
C GLU A 435 30.78 -6.87 -1.97
N LYS A 436 30.39 -8.15 -2.05
CA LYS A 436 29.84 -8.76 -3.27
C LYS A 436 28.60 -8.03 -3.76
N GLU A 437 27.66 -7.72 -2.86
CA GLU A 437 26.43 -7.01 -3.22
C GLU A 437 26.70 -5.56 -3.65
N ILE A 438 27.58 -4.84 -2.95
CA ILE A 438 27.98 -3.47 -3.33
C ILE A 438 28.67 -3.45 -4.70
N THR A 439 29.57 -4.41 -4.96
CA THR A 439 30.25 -4.55 -6.24
C THR A 439 29.24 -4.83 -7.36
N ARG A 440 28.30 -5.74 -7.15
CA ARG A 440 27.21 -6.03 -8.09
C ARG A 440 26.36 -4.78 -8.38
N MET A 441 26.03 -4.01 -7.35
CA MET A 441 25.24 -2.80 -7.48
C MET A 441 25.99 -1.70 -8.24
N LYS A 442 27.28 -1.50 -7.96
CA LYS A 442 28.13 -0.55 -8.71
C LYS A 442 28.19 -0.93 -10.19
N ALA A 443 28.39 -2.19 -10.50
CA ALA A 443 28.40 -2.71 -11.87
C ALA A 443 27.06 -2.48 -12.60
N SER A 444 25.94 -2.48 -11.86
CA SER A 444 24.60 -2.16 -12.41
C SER A 444 24.29 -0.66 -12.51
N GLY A 445 25.26 0.23 -12.26
CA GLY A 445 25.09 1.68 -12.31
C GLY A 445 24.36 2.29 -11.11
N SER A 446 24.25 1.56 -10.00
CA SER A 446 23.77 2.11 -8.74
C SER A 446 24.75 3.11 -8.16
N SER A 447 24.28 4.17 -7.52
CA SER A 447 25.13 5.26 -7.05
C SER A 447 24.62 5.91 -5.77
N MET A 448 25.46 6.77 -5.16
CA MET A 448 25.13 7.66 -4.04
C MET A 448 23.82 8.44 -4.25
N LYS A 449 23.54 8.91 -5.48
CA LYS A 449 22.33 9.66 -5.83
C LYS A 449 21.04 8.86 -5.64
N GLN A 450 21.13 7.54 -5.54
CA GLN A 450 20.02 6.64 -5.29
C GLN A 450 19.85 6.28 -3.82
N CYS A 451 20.57 6.95 -2.92
CA CYS A 451 20.57 6.74 -1.47
C CYS A 451 21.19 5.42 -1.01
N PHE A 452 22.04 4.78 -1.83
CA PHE A 452 22.75 3.57 -1.44
C PHE A 452 24.05 3.84 -0.67
N GLY A 453 24.69 4.98 -0.91
CA GLY A 453 25.85 5.40 -0.14
C GLY A 453 27.21 5.02 -0.74
N PHE A 454 27.23 4.64 -2.01
CA PHE A 454 28.45 4.32 -2.76
C PHE A 454 28.38 4.74 -4.23
#